data_4f0085435d16570f2a036eea7e23a811
#
_entry.id   4f0085435d16570f2a036eea7e23a811
#
_cell.length_a   1.000
_cell.length_b   1.000
_cell.length_c   1.000
_cell.angle_alpha   90.00
_cell.angle_beta   90.00
_cell.angle_gamma   90.00
#
_symmetry.space_group_name_H-M   'P 1'
#
loop_
_entity.id
_entity.type
_entity.pdbx_description
1 polymer ?
#
loop_
_entity_poly.entity_id
_entity_poly.type
_entity_poly.pdbx_seq_one_letter_code
_entity_poly.pdbx_strand_id
1 'polypeptide(L)'
;MTLFQRVAVSTLAATCLSATMNAATAGGGAFTRGCAARDMQVLLMIEDREANNAVPTDILSAAMLTMMHARNVCHGGYVVDALAIYEGIIQSIAPSPVLSSRPHSTEIQ
;
A
#
# COMPACT_ATOMS: atom_id res chain seq x y z
N MET A 1 -62.92 -12.75 -40.40
CA MET A 1 -62.92 -12.94 -38.96
C MET A 1 -61.53 -12.60 -38.47
N THR A 2 -61.41 -11.42 -38.04
CA THR A 2 -60.14 -10.80 -37.73
C THR A 2 -59.83 -10.94 -36.26
N LEU A 3 -58.94 -11.79 -35.92
CA LEU A 3 -58.42 -11.90 -34.59
C LEU A 3 -57.24 -10.93 -34.46
N PHE A 4 -57.54 -9.79 -33.94
CA PHE A 4 -56.51 -8.83 -33.51
C PHE A 4 -55.83 -9.37 -32.25
N GLN A 5 -54.76 -10.04 -32.44
CA GLN A 5 -53.88 -10.40 -31.35
C GLN A 5 -53.05 -9.17 -30.99
N ARG A 6 -53.49 -8.50 -29.96
CA ARG A 6 -52.76 -7.42 -29.36
C ARG A 6 -51.55 -8.01 -28.65
N VAL A 7 -50.42 -7.89 -29.29
CA VAL A 7 -49.12 -8.14 -28.67
C VAL A 7 -48.94 -6.99 -27.67
N ALA A 8 -49.13 -7.32 -26.43
CA ALA A 8 -48.70 -6.44 -25.35
C ALA A 8 -47.17 -6.46 -25.29
N VAL A 9 -46.61 -5.44 -25.83
CA VAL A 9 -45.17 -5.17 -25.64
C VAL A 9 -45.00 -4.76 -24.17
N SER A 10 -44.63 -5.73 -23.37
CA SER A 10 -44.20 -5.49 -22.01
C SER A 10 -42.85 -4.80 -22.10
N THR A 11 -42.87 -3.49 -22.00
CA THR A 11 -41.64 -2.73 -21.71
C THR A 11 -41.14 -3.11 -20.35
N LEU A 12 -40.20 -4.02 -20.30
CA LEU A 12 -39.38 -4.21 -19.15
C LEU A 12 -38.58 -2.92 -18.96
N ALA A 13 -39.06 -2.09 -18.07
CA ALA A 13 -38.26 -1.03 -17.51
C ALA A 13 -37.13 -1.69 -16.75
N ALA A 14 -35.98 -1.74 -17.41
CA ALA A 14 -34.72 -2.04 -16.74
C ALA A 14 -34.49 -0.88 -15.76
N THR A 15 -34.97 -1.03 -14.55
CA THR A 15 -34.51 -0.25 -13.44
C THR A 15 -33.04 -0.62 -13.24
N CYS A 16 -32.18 0.17 -13.86
CA CYS A 16 -30.79 0.22 -13.45
C CYS A 16 -30.81 0.59 -11.97
N LEU A 17 -30.69 -0.43 -11.12
CA LEU A 17 -30.23 -0.20 -9.79
C LEU A 17 -28.84 0.39 -9.94
N SER A 18 -28.80 1.70 -9.93
CA SER A 18 -27.61 2.43 -9.56
C SER A 18 -27.34 2.00 -8.12
N ALA A 19 -26.64 0.90 -7.97
CA ALA A 19 -25.93 0.63 -6.75
C ALA A 19 -24.97 1.81 -6.62
N THR A 20 -25.47 2.87 -5.99
CA THR A 20 -24.57 3.81 -5.37
C THR A 20 -23.78 2.97 -4.41
N MET A 21 -22.59 2.57 -4.86
CA MET A 21 -21.55 2.19 -3.95
C MET A 21 -21.23 3.45 -3.17
N ASN A 22 -22.12 3.77 -2.24
CA ASN A 22 -21.70 4.38 -1.03
C ASN A 22 -20.74 3.34 -0.47
N ALA A 23 -19.49 3.44 -0.87
CA ALA A 23 -18.42 2.94 -0.06
C ALA A 23 -18.72 3.57 1.29
N ALA A 24 -19.44 2.82 2.10
CA ALA A 24 -19.65 3.20 3.46
C ALA A 24 -18.25 3.38 3.98
N THR A 25 -17.86 4.60 4.11
CA THR A 25 -16.90 5.01 5.08
C THR A 25 -17.55 4.76 6.42
N ALA A 26 -17.93 3.51 6.62
CA ALA A 26 -18.25 3.03 7.93
C ALA A 26 -16.96 3.26 8.70
N GLY A 27 -16.95 4.22 9.60
CA GLY A 27 -15.89 4.70 10.43
C GLY A 27 -14.98 3.65 11.04
N GLY A 28 -14.32 2.92 10.23
CA GLY A 28 -13.42 1.88 10.53
C GLY A 28 -12.37 1.88 9.45
N GLY A 29 -11.34 2.67 9.65
CA GLY A 29 -10.09 2.35 9.08
C GLY A 29 -10.03 2.19 7.57
N ALA A 30 -10.57 3.13 6.80
CA ALA A 30 -10.19 3.23 5.40
C ALA A 30 -8.66 3.40 5.35
N PHE A 31 -8.01 2.54 4.60
CA PHE A 31 -6.58 2.68 4.32
C PHE A 31 -6.37 4.03 3.64
N THR A 32 -5.87 5.01 4.37
CA THR A 32 -5.75 6.38 3.90
C THR A 32 -4.74 6.49 2.78
N ARG A 33 -4.85 7.54 1.97
CA ARG A 33 -3.87 7.82 0.91
C ARG A 33 -2.45 7.93 1.45
N GLY A 34 -2.29 8.49 2.66
CA GLY A 34 -0.99 8.59 3.31
C GLY A 34 -0.39 7.23 3.63
N CYS A 35 -1.18 6.34 4.21
CA CYS A 35 -0.74 4.97 4.48
C CYS A 35 -0.46 4.21 3.18
N ALA A 36 -1.32 4.34 2.16
CA ALA A 36 -1.13 3.66 0.88
C ALA A 36 0.17 4.09 0.18
N ALA A 37 0.48 5.38 0.20
CA ALA A 37 1.72 5.90 -0.39
C ALA A 37 2.97 5.35 0.33
N ARG A 38 2.95 5.31 1.66
CA ARG A 38 4.06 4.76 2.44
C ARG A 38 4.17 3.24 2.30
N ASP A 39 3.06 2.54 2.26
CA ASP A 39 3.03 1.10 2.04
C ASP A 39 3.67 0.73 0.71
N MET A 40 3.31 1.42 -0.35
CA MET A 40 3.90 1.22 -1.67
C MET A 40 5.40 1.54 -1.67
N GLN A 41 5.80 2.62 -1.03
CA GLN A 41 7.21 2.99 -0.91
C GLN A 41 8.02 1.90 -0.22
N VAL A 42 7.53 1.38 0.90
CA VAL A 42 8.20 0.31 1.65
C VAL A 42 8.29 -0.96 0.82
N LEU A 43 7.20 -1.34 0.14
CA LEU A 43 7.16 -2.53 -0.70
C LEU A 43 8.22 -2.46 -1.81
N LEU A 44 8.27 -1.35 -2.54
CA LEU A 44 9.26 -1.15 -3.60
C LEU A 44 10.70 -1.14 -3.06
N MET A 45 10.91 -0.60 -1.87
CA MET A 45 12.23 -0.65 -1.23
C MET A 45 12.63 -2.09 -0.86
N ILE A 46 11.71 -2.88 -0.31
CA ILE A 46 11.98 -4.28 0.03
C ILE A 46 12.34 -5.06 -1.23
N GLU A 47 11.58 -4.92 -2.30
CA GLU A 47 11.84 -5.58 -3.59
C GLU A 47 13.22 -5.20 -4.16
N ASP A 48 13.55 -3.91 -4.12
CA ASP A 48 14.85 -3.43 -4.59
C ASP A 48 16.02 -3.99 -3.74
N ARG A 49 15.86 -4.01 -2.42
CA ARG A 49 16.88 -4.55 -1.53
C ARG A 49 17.06 -6.06 -1.68
N GLU A 50 15.97 -6.79 -1.90
CA GLU A 50 16.00 -8.21 -2.17
C GLU A 50 16.70 -8.49 -3.50
N ALA A 51 16.32 -7.81 -4.57
CA ALA A 51 16.89 -7.98 -5.90
C ALA A 51 18.41 -7.70 -5.95
N ASN A 52 18.87 -6.76 -5.14
CA ASN A 52 20.28 -6.37 -5.08
C ASN A 52 21.07 -7.08 -3.98
N ASN A 53 20.46 -7.99 -3.21
CA ASN A 53 21.05 -8.60 -2.01
C ASN A 53 21.70 -7.58 -1.06
N ALA A 54 21.08 -6.40 -0.97
CA ALA A 54 21.62 -5.26 -0.22
C ALA A 54 21.37 -5.34 1.28
N VAL A 55 20.42 -6.16 1.69
CA VAL A 55 19.98 -6.34 3.09
C VAL A 55 19.80 -7.83 3.36
N PRO A 56 20.18 -8.35 4.53
CA PRO A 56 19.95 -9.74 4.90
C PRO A 56 18.47 -10.12 4.84
N THR A 57 18.19 -11.36 4.44
CA THR A 57 16.82 -11.86 4.25
C THR A 57 15.97 -11.82 5.51
N ASP A 58 16.57 -12.06 6.67
CA ASP A 58 15.89 -11.98 7.96
C ASP A 58 15.42 -10.57 8.30
N ILE A 59 16.20 -9.56 7.95
CA ILE A 59 15.83 -8.14 8.09
C ILE A 59 14.69 -7.79 7.14
N LEU A 60 14.73 -8.25 5.88
CA LEU A 60 13.65 -8.03 4.93
C LEU A 60 12.36 -8.73 5.37
N SER A 61 12.45 -9.94 5.90
CA SER A 61 11.29 -10.65 6.43
C SER A 61 10.68 -9.93 7.63
N ALA A 62 11.49 -9.41 8.52
CA ALA A 62 11.03 -8.59 9.65
C ALA A 62 10.37 -7.29 9.16
N ALA A 63 10.91 -6.65 8.14
CA ALA A 63 10.32 -5.46 7.52
C ALA A 63 8.93 -5.76 6.94
N MET A 64 8.74 -6.88 6.25
CA MET A 64 7.44 -7.30 5.73
C MET A 64 6.41 -7.54 6.84
N LEU A 65 6.78 -8.22 7.90
CA LEU A 65 5.90 -8.44 9.05
C LEU A 65 5.50 -7.12 9.71
N THR A 66 6.46 -6.22 9.88
CA THR A 66 6.22 -4.89 10.44
C THR A 66 5.32 -4.05 9.51
N MET A 67 5.44 -4.18 8.19
CA MET A 67 4.56 -3.54 7.23
C MET A 67 3.11 -4.04 7.37
N MET A 68 2.89 -5.32 7.57
CA MET A 68 1.55 -5.87 7.85
C MET A 68 0.98 -5.29 9.14
N HIS A 69 1.80 -5.12 10.16
CA HIS A 69 1.39 -4.46 11.40
C HIS A 69 0.99 -3.00 11.16
N ALA A 70 1.78 -2.24 10.40
CA ALA A 70 1.47 -0.86 10.04
C ALA A 70 0.13 -0.74 9.31
N ARG A 71 -0.17 -1.67 8.39
CA ARG A 71 -1.48 -1.75 7.71
C ARG A 71 -2.62 -1.89 8.71
N ASN A 72 -2.49 -2.79 9.66
CA ASN A 72 -3.52 -3.02 10.68
C ASN A 72 -3.73 -1.78 11.55
N VAL A 73 -2.66 -1.13 11.96
CA VAL A 73 -2.71 0.12 12.75
C VAL A 73 -3.40 1.22 11.94
N CYS A 74 -3.08 1.36 10.65
CA CYS A 74 -3.75 2.33 9.78
C CYS A 74 -5.24 2.02 9.60
N HIS A 75 -5.61 0.76 9.39
CA HIS A 75 -7.00 0.33 9.31
C HIS A 75 -7.78 0.56 10.60
N GLY A 76 -7.11 0.52 11.73
CA GLY A 76 -7.67 0.90 13.03
C GLY A 76 -7.90 2.41 13.19
N GLY A 77 -7.51 3.23 12.24
CA GLY A 77 -7.65 4.68 12.28
C GLY A 77 -6.46 5.41 12.90
N TYR A 78 -5.44 4.69 13.36
CA TYR A 78 -4.24 5.26 13.98
C TYR A 78 -3.20 5.61 12.92
N VAL A 79 -3.55 6.56 12.04
CA VAL A 79 -2.77 6.91 10.85
C VAL A 79 -1.37 7.42 11.20
N VAL A 80 -1.27 8.29 12.21
CA VAL A 80 0.03 8.85 12.63
C VAL A 80 0.97 7.76 13.13
N ASP A 81 0.44 6.84 13.93
CA ASP A 81 1.22 5.72 14.46
C ASP A 81 1.64 4.76 13.34
N ALA A 82 0.73 4.49 12.40
CA ALA A 82 1.06 3.68 11.22
C ALA A 82 2.17 4.30 10.38
N LEU A 83 2.11 5.61 10.13
CA LEU A 83 3.15 6.32 9.37
C LEU A 83 4.50 6.27 10.09
N ALA A 84 4.51 6.36 11.42
CA ALA A 84 5.74 6.21 12.21
C ALA A 84 6.33 4.79 12.08
N ILE A 85 5.49 3.76 12.02
CA ILE A 85 5.95 2.38 11.81
C ILE A 85 6.56 2.23 10.41
N TYR A 86 5.91 2.75 9.36
CA TYR A 86 6.47 2.75 8.01
C TYR A 86 7.81 3.45 7.95
N GLU A 87 7.94 4.61 8.59
CA GLU A 87 9.22 5.34 8.64
C GLU A 87 10.32 4.51 9.32
N GLY A 88 10.01 3.82 10.40
CA GLY A 88 10.94 2.91 11.07
C GLY A 88 11.42 1.79 10.15
N ILE A 89 10.53 1.22 9.32
CA ILE A 89 10.89 0.22 8.32
C ILE A 89 11.86 0.82 7.30
N ILE A 90 11.52 1.98 6.74
CA ILE A 90 12.35 2.68 5.75
C ILE A 90 13.77 2.87 6.29
N GLN A 91 13.89 3.34 7.52
CA GLN A 91 15.20 3.54 8.15
C GLN A 91 15.97 2.23 8.36
N SER A 92 15.26 1.14 8.68
CA SER A 92 15.89 -0.17 8.93
C SER A 92 16.48 -0.82 7.67
N ILE A 93 15.89 -0.54 6.50
CA ILE A 93 16.32 -1.10 5.22
C ILE A 93 16.97 -0.08 4.28
N ALA A 94 17.09 1.18 4.73
CA ALA A 94 17.80 2.21 3.98
C ALA A 94 19.25 1.79 3.71
N PRO A 95 19.84 2.21 2.58
CA PRO A 95 21.25 2.01 2.37
C PRO A 95 22.01 2.70 3.50
N SER A 96 22.89 1.95 4.16
CA SER A 96 23.81 2.57 5.09
C SER A 96 24.54 3.67 4.35
N PRO A 97 24.63 4.90 4.90
CA PRO A 97 25.49 5.88 4.33
C PRO A 97 26.90 5.28 4.35
N VAL A 98 27.36 4.87 3.18
CA VAL A 98 28.73 4.43 3.02
C VAL A 98 29.54 5.63 3.49
N LEU A 99 30.28 5.46 4.57
CA LEU A 99 31.33 6.36 4.98
C LEU A 99 32.37 6.38 3.85
N SER A 100 31.99 7.03 2.77
CA SER A 100 32.87 7.34 1.65
C SER A 100 33.74 8.53 2.03
N SER A 101 34.43 8.39 3.16
CA SER A 101 35.41 9.33 3.62
C SER A 101 36.55 8.56 4.28
N ARG A 102 37.18 7.71 3.49
CA ARG A 102 38.53 7.40 3.81
C ARG A 102 39.35 8.52 3.20
N PRO A 103 39.87 9.46 3.99
CA PRO A 103 40.86 10.35 3.47
C PRO A 103 42.02 9.46 3.05
N HIS A 104 42.38 9.52 1.79
CA HIS A 104 43.60 9.00 1.29
C HIS A 104 44.72 9.72 2.09
N SER A 105 45.21 9.04 3.10
CA SER A 105 46.46 9.45 3.70
C SER A 105 47.52 9.32 2.62
N THR A 106 47.79 10.41 1.95
CA THR A 106 48.97 10.56 1.13
C THR A 106 50.13 10.49 2.09
N GLU A 107 50.66 9.30 2.25
CA GLU A 107 51.95 9.11 2.90
C GLU A 107 52.97 9.62 1.91
N ILE A 108 53.39 10.85 2.11
CA ILE A 108 54.54 11.45 1.43
C ILE A 108 55.73 10.96 2.21
N GLN A 109 56.47 10.05 1.61
CA GLN A 109 57.88 9.86 1.95
C GLN A 109 58.74 10.81 1.14
#